data_55aa88cf39494189533f758a68c45705
#
_entry.id   55aa88cf39494189533f758a68c45705
#
_cell.length_a   1.000
_cell.length_b   1.000
_cell.length_c   1.000
_cell.angle_alpha   90.00
_cell.angle_beta   90.00
_cell.angle_gamma   90.00
#
_symmetry.space_group_name_H-M   'P 1'
#
loop_
_entity.id
_entity.type
_entity.pdbx_description
1 polymer ?
#
loop_
_entity_poly.entity_id
_entity_poly.type
_entity_poly.pdbx_seq_one_letter_code
_entity_poly.pdbx_strand_id
1 'polypeptide(L)' 'MSQSPVITQEMSIPEIVKAHPQTKDVFARYGLHVDGYKAIEHENLFATCRVHQIELDKILTELNQVAVR' A
#
# COMPACT_ATOMS: atom_id res chain seq x y z
N MET A 1 -20.97 14.03 -0.55
CA MET A 1 -20.09 13.87 -1.68
C MET A 1 -19.04 12.81 -1.40
N SER A 2 -18.98 11.80 -2.23
CA SER A 2 -18.02 10.73 -2.01
C SER A 2 -16.67 11.11 -2.58
N GLN A 3 -15.64 10.75 -1.87
CA GLN A 3 -14.29 10.95 -2.33
C GLN A 3 -13.70 9.61 -2.70
N SER A 4 -13.15 9.54 -3.90
CA SER A 4 -12.46 8.35 -4.30
C SER A 4 -11.19 8.19 -3.45
N PRO A 5 -10.86 6.98 -3.02
CA PRO A 5 -9.61 6.78 -2.29
C PRO A 5 -8.42 7.12 -3.18
N VAL A 6 -7.43 7.76 -2.60
CA VAL A 6 -6.20 8.10 -3.31
C VAL A 6 -5.44 6.84 -3.65
N ILE A 7 -5.47 5.87 -2.77
CA ILE A 7 -4.77 4.61 -2.93
C ILE A 7 -5.79 3.50 -3.07
N THR A 8 -5.63 2.67 -4.09
CA THR A 8 -6.54 1.56 -4.35
C THR A 8 -5.78 0.24 -4.30
N GLN A 9 -6.54 -0.84 -4.20
CA GLN A 9 -5.94 -2.17 -4.11
C GLN A 9 -5.30 -2.62 -5.42
N GLU A 10 -5.64 -1.97 -6.52
CA GLU A 10 -5.05 -2.31 -7.82
C GLU A 10 -3.67 -1.71 -8.00
N MET A 11 -3.27 -0.78 -7.15
CA MET A 11 -1.97 -0.16 -7.27
C MET A 11 -0.90 -1.07 -6.68
N SER A 12 0.28 -1.07 -7.31
CA SER A 12 1.40 -1.81 -6.76
C SER A 12 2.02 -1.04 -5.60
N ILE A 13 2.75 -1.75 -4.74
CA ILE A 13 3.40 -1.08 -3.61
C ILE A 13 4.43 -0.05 -4.07
N PRO A 14 5.31 -0.36 -5.04
CA PRO A 14 6.23 0.67 -5.53
C PRO A 14 5.52 1.89 -6.08
N GLU A 15 4.40 1.68 -6.76
CA GLU A 15 3.61 2.79 -7.30
C GLU A 15 3.07 3.67 -6.17
N ILE A 16 2.57 3.03 -5.12
CA ILE A 16 2.03 3.76 -3.97
C ILE A 16 3.12 4.56 -3.27
N VAL A 17 4.26 3.94 -3.02
CA VAL A 17 5.36 4.59 -2.34
C VAL A 17 5.94 5.73 -3.18
N LYS A 18 6.00 5.54 -4.49
CA LYS A 18 6.51 6.59 -5.36
C LYS A 18 5.62 7.82 -5.34
N ALA A 19 4.30 7.61 -5.35
CA ALA A 19 3.35 8.72 -5.32
C ALA A 19 3.22 9.32 -3.92
N HIS A 20 3.36 8.48 -2.90
CA HIS A 20 3.16 8.90 -1.51
C HIS A 20 4.25 8.29 -0.63
N PRO A 21 5.45 8.90 -0.61
CA PRO A 21 6.60 8.31 0.12
C PRO A 21 6.32 8.06 1.60
N GLN A 22 5.44 8.84 2.21
CA GLN A 22 5.11 8.66 3.62
C GLN A 22 4.45 7.32 3.91
N THR A 23 3.96 6.62 2.89
CA THR A 23 3.32 5.33 3.10
C THR A 23 4.32 4.22 3.43
N LYS A 24 5.61 4.48 3.24
CA LYS A 24 6.62 3.48 3.59
C LYS A 24 6.52 3.05 5.04
N ASP A 25 6.23 3.99 5.94
CA ASP A 25 6.11 3.67 7.35
C ASP A 25 4.95 2.72 7.62
N VAL A 26 3.85 2.91 6.89
CA VAL A 26 2.69 2.03 7.06
C VAL A 26 3.06 0.62 6.61
N PHE A 27 3.69 0.50 5.46
CA PHE A 27 4.10 -0.82 4.96
C PHE A 27 5.06 -1.50 5.92
N ALA A 28 6.00 -0.74 6.48
CA ALA A 28 6.97 -1.32 7.41
C ALA A 28 6.29 -1.86 8.66
N ARG A 29 5.26 -1.19 9.14
CA ARG A 29 4.53 -1.65 10.32
C ARG A 29 3.82 -2.97 10.06
N TYR A 30 3.51 -3.25 8.82
CA TYR A 30 2.88 -4.51 8.44
C TYR A 30 3.89 -5.57 8.00
N GLY A 31 5.19 -5.27 8.17
CA GLY A 31 6.23 -6.22 7.81
C GLY A 31 6.58 -6.23 6.33
N LEU A 32 6.12 -5.23 5.60
CA LEU A 32 6.39 -5.14 4.17
C LEU A 32 7.52 -4.15 3.94
N HIS A 33 8.71 -4.70 3.74
CA HIS A 33 9.89 -3.87 3.48
C HIS A 33 9.98 -3.61 1.99
N VAL A 34 9.76 -2.36 1.61
CA VAL A 34 9.64 -1.99 0.21
C VAL A 34 10.99 -1.85 -0.49
N ASP A 35 12.01 -1.51 0.26
CA ASP A 35 13.32 -1.27 -0.31
C ASP A 35 13.93 -2.55 -0.88
N GLY A 36 14.31 -2.50 -2.15
CA GLY A 36 14.92 -3.65 -2.80
C GLY A 36 13.97 -4.74 -3.23
N TYR A 37 12.70 -4.54 -3.07
CA TYR A 37 11.70 -5.54 -3.45
C TYR A 37 11.33 -5.37 -4.91
N LYS A 38 11.97 -6.12 -5.78
CA LYS A 38 11.64 -6.05 -7.19
C LYS A 38 10.43 -6.89 -7.57
N ALA A 39 10.22 -7.98 -6.83
CA ALA A 39 9.14 -8.89 -7.16
C ALA A 39 7.76 -8.24 -7.03
N ILE A 40 7.60 -7.35 -6.06
CA ILE A 40 6.29 -6.74 -5.83
C ILE A 40 5.92 -5.68 -6.86
N GLU A 41 6.82 -5.37 -7.78
CA GLU A 41 6.48 -4.45 -8.85
C GLU A 41 5.38 -5.01 -9.75
N HIS A 42 5.27 -6.32 -9.79
CA HIS A 42 4.29 -6.99 -10.65
C HIS A 42 3.04 -7.40 -9.89
N GLU A 43 2.96 -7.09 -8.61
CA GLU A 43 1.82 -7.46 -7.79
C GLU A 43 1.15 -6.20 -7.27
N ASN A 44 -0.18 -6.19 -7.34
CA ASN A 44 -0.91 -5.09 -6.74
C ASN A 44 -1.03 -5.30 -5.22
N LEU A 45 -1.56 -4.28 -4.55
CA LEU A 45 -1.70 -4.34 -3.10
C LEU A 45 -2.56 -5.51 -2.66
N PHE A 46 -3.62 -5.79 -3.41
CA PHE A 46 -4.52 -6.90 -3.08
C PHE A 46 -3.76 -8.23 -3.04
N ALA A 47 -2.97 -8.49 -4.08
CA ALA A 47 -2.22 -9.74 -4.16
C ALA A 47 -1.18 -9.83 -3.03
N THR A 48 -0.51 -8.73 -2.76
CA THR A 48 0.49 -8.70 -1.70
C THR A 48 -0.14 -8.98 -0.34
N CYS A 49 -1.29 -8.38 -0.07
CA CYS A 49 -1.97 -8.60 1.21
C CYS A 49 -2.40 -10.06 1.37
N ARG A 50 -2.82 -10.69 0.28
CA ARG A 50 -3.20 -12.10 0.34
C ARG A 50 -2.01 -12.99 0.68
N VAL A 51 -0.88 -12.72 0.04
CA VAL A 51 0.32 -13.53 0.27
C VAL A 51 0.80 -13.38 1.70
N HIS A 52 0.76 -12.17 2.24
CA HIS A 52 1.27 -11.88 3.57
C HIS A 52 0.20 -11.96 4.65
N GLN A 53 -1.01 -12.34 4.28
CA GLN A 53 -2.14 -12.47 5.22
C GLN A 53 -2.41 -11.18 5.98
N ILE A 54 -2.43 -10.08 5.25
CA ILE A 54 -2.70 -8.75 5.79
C ILE A 54 -4.13 -8.39 5.47
N GLU A 55 -4.85 -7.80 6.44
CA GLU A 55 -6.19 -7.33 6.19
C GLU A 55 -6.17 -6.13 5.26
N LEU A 56 -6.68 -6.31 4.06
CA LEU A 56 -6.65 -5.27 3.04
C LEU A 56 -7.35 -4.00 3.48
N ASP A 57 -8.53 -4.13 4.09
CA ASP A 57 -9.29 -2.95 4.51
C ASP A 57 -8.52 -2.12 5.52
N LYS A 58 -7.82 -2.78 6.42
CA LYS A 58 -7.05 -2.08 7.45
C LYS A 58 -5.91 -1.30 6.84
N ILE A 59 -5.11 -1.97 6.02
CA ILE A 59 -3.94 -1.30 5.45
C ILE A 59 -4.36 -0.20 4.48
N LEU A 60 -5.42 -0.44 3.70
CA LEU A 60 -5.93 0.59 2.79
C LEU A 60 -6.37 1.83 3.55
N THR A 61 -7.07 1.65 4.66
CA THR A 61 -7.52 2.77 5.47
C THR A 61 -6.33 3.58 5.97
N GLU A 62 -5.32 2.91 6.50
CA GLU A 62 -4.15 3.62 7.00
C GLU A 62 -3.38 4.31 5.89
N LEU A 63 -3.22 3.66 4.75
CA LEU A 63 -2.51 4.25 3.64
C LEU A 63 -3.20 5.51 3.15
N ASN A 64 -4.52 5.45 3.03
CA ASN A 64 -5.27 6.61 2.57
C ASN A 64 -5.26 7.74 3.60
N GLN A 65 -5.27 7.43 4.88
CA GLN A 65 -5.17 8.46 5.91
C GLN A 65 -3.84 9.20 5.82
N VAL A 66 -2.77 8.46 5.60
CA VAL A 66 -1.44 9.06 5.49
C VAL A 66 -1.32 9.86 4.19
N ALA A 67 -1.89 9.35 3.12
CA ALA A 67 -1.74 9.97 1.80
C ALA A 67 -2.45 11.31 1.69
N VAL A 68 -3.51 11.53 2.46
CA VAL A 68 -4.28 12.77 2.37
C VAL A 68 -3.88 13.81 3.41
N ARG A 69 -2.87 13.56 4.18
CA ARG A 69 -2.40 14.53 5.19
C ARG A 69 -1.67 15.68 4.58
#